data_232bfd953ba2c0da5b3dee4fb4c824b4
#
_entry.id   232bfd953ba2c0da5b3dee4fb4c824b4
#
_cell.length_a   1.000
_cell.length_b   1.000
_cell.length_c   1.000
_cell.angle_alpha   90.00
_cell.angle_beta   90.00
_cell.angle_gamma   90.00
#
_symmetry.space_group_name_H-M   'P 1'
#
loop_
_entity.id
_entity.type
_entity.pdbx_description
1 polymer ?
#
loop_
_entity_poly.entity_id
_entity_poly.type
_entity_poly.pdbx_seq_one_letter_code
_entity_poly.pdbx_strand_id
1 'polypeptide(L)'
;LPLIGSIIDDLPNDFQKKNIQRINNEITRRSTSRMINDILSTIQNNVKIDNIDNLTTIRELNKPIVNFSSEMKSKVDSVRFFLFEKMYNHKSVNKMSKNAEKVITFLYKFLISADKKIYDNLGFDVNKEVSPRIICDFIAGMTDNYAQSIYNKYS
;
A
#
# COMPACT_ATOMS: atom_id res chain seq x y z
N LEU A 1 -14.63 -14.73 6.28
CA LEU A 1 -14.14 -13.44 6.72
C LEU A 1 -15.26 -12.66 7.40
N PRO A 2 -15.17 -12.31 8.70
CA PRO A 2 -16.29 -11.73 9.47
C PRO A 2 -16.87 -10.46 8.85
N LEU A 3 -16.03 -9.54 8.35
CA LEU A 3 -16.48 -8.30 7.69
C LEU A 3 -17.26 -8.60 6.41
N ILE A 4 -16.73 -9.48 5.56
CA ILE A 4 -17.33 -9.79 4.27
C ILE A 4 -18.59 -10.64 4.45
N GLY A 5 -18.56 -11.65 5.34
CA GLY A 5 -19.72 -12.52 5.63
C GLY A 5 -20.92 -11.71 6.08
N SER A 6 -20.76 -10.83 7.05
CA SER A 6 -21.85 -9.98 7.53
C SER A 6 -22.43 -9.03 6.46
N ILE A 7 -21.63 -8.67 5.44
CA ILE A 7 -22.12 -7.88 4.31
C ILE A 7 -22.92 -8.74 3.34
N ILE A 8 -22.45 -9.97 3.10
CA ILE A 8 -23.15 -10.91 2.22
C ILE A 8 -24.53 -11.28 2.80
N ASP A 9 -24.58 -11.51 4.12
CA ASP A 9 -25.83 -11.82 4.83
C ASP A 9 -26.86 -10.67 4.76
N ASP A 10 -26.39 -9.43 4.66
CA ASP A 10 -27.23 -8.23 4.53
C ASP A 10 -27.58 -7.89 3.07
N LEU A 11 -27.11 -8.68 2.09
CA LEU A 11 -27.47 -8.44 0.69
C LEU A 11 -28.89 -8.98 0.40
N PRO A 12 -29.73 -8.23 -0.34
CA PRO A 12 -31.02 -8.73 -0.77
C PRO A 12 -30.89 -10.03 -1.58
N ASN A 13 -31.85 -10.96 -1.42
CA ASN A 13 -31.84 -12.26 -2.12
C ASN A 13 -31.72 -12.14 -3.64
N ASP A 14 -32.25 -11.08 -4.22
CA ASP A 14 -32.12 -10.79 -5.66
C ASP A 14 -30.68 -10.47 -6.10
N PHE A 15 -29.82 -10.07 -5.15
CA PHE A 15 -28.42 -9.77 -5.44
C PHE A 15 -27.60 -11.03 -5.73
N GLN A 16 -27.96 -12.16 -5.12
CA GLN A 16 -27.27 -13.44 -5.33
C GLN A 16 -27.46 -13.99 -6.76
N LYS A 17 -28.50 -13.54 -7.48
CA LYS A 17 -28.75 -13.89 -8.88
C LYS A 17 -28.07 -12.97 -9.90
N LYS A 18 -27.34 -11.93 -9.42
CA LYS A 18 -26.68 -10.95 -10.29
C LYS A 18 -25.27 -11.40 -10.69
N ASN A 19 -24.74 -10.71 -11.72
CA ASN A 19 -23.37 -10.90 -12.16
C ASN A 19 -22.39 -10.73 -10.99
N ILE A 20 -21.42 -11.64 -10.86
CA ILE A 20 -20.40 -11.68 -9.81
C ILE A 20 -19.66 -10.34 -9.65
N GLN A 21 -19.43 -9.61 -10.76
CA GLN A 21 -18.78 -8.30 -10.74
C GLN A 21 -19.61 -7.27 -9.95
N ARG A 22 -20.94 -7.29 -10.11
CA ARG A 22 -21.83 -6.37 -9.37
C ARG A 22 -21.86 -6.71 -7.88
N ILE A 23 -21.83 -8.01 -7.55
CA ILE A 23 -21.75 -8.48 -6.16
C ILE A 23 -20.43 -8.00 -5.53
N ASN A 24 -19.31 -8.20 -6.19
CA ASN A 24 -18.00 -7.77 -5.70
C ASN A 24 -17.92 -6.26 -5.50
N ASN A 25 -18.43 -5.47 -6.45
CA ASN A 25 -18.46 -4.00 -6.32
C ASN A 25 -19.30 -3.56 -5.12
N GLU A 26 -20.46 -4.20 -4.90
CA GLU A 26 -21.33 -3.85 -3.76
C GLU A 26 -20.72 -4.28 -2.43
N ILE A 27 -20.08 -5.44 -2.34
CA ILE A 27 -19.34 -5.88 -1.16
C ILE A 27 -18.21 -4.87 -0.84
N THR A 28 -17.44 -4.47 -1.86
CA THR A 28 -16.35 -3.49 -1.70
C THR A 28 -16.89 -2.15 -1.20
N ARG A 29 -17.96 -1.63 -1.84
CA ARG A 29 -18.59 -0.37 -1.45
C ARG A 29 -19.09 -0.40 0.00
N ARG A 30 -19.80 -1.46 0.40
CA ARG A 30 -20.32 -1.60 1.77
C ARG A 30 -19.20 -1.78 2.80
N SER A 31 -18.16 -2.55 2.45
CA SER A 31 -17.00 -2.72 3.32
C SER A 31 -16.32 -1.38 3.61
N THR A 32 -16.07 -0.60 2.56
CA THR A 32 -15.46 0.73 2.67
C THR A 32 -16.34 1.67 3.51
N SER A 33 -17.66 1.68 3.23
CA SER A 33 -18.61 2.51 3.99
C SER A 33 -18.63 2.15 5.49
N ARG A 34 -18.64 0.86 5.83
CA ARG A 34 -18.59 0.42 7.25
C ARG A 34 -17.28 0.81 7.93
N MET A 35 -16.15 0.64 7.25
CA MET A 35 -14.85 1.06 7.78
C MET A 35 -14.78 2.57 8.02
N ILE A 36 -15.28 3.38 7.08
CA ILE A 36 -15.31 4.84 7.24
C ILE A 36 -16.21 5.24 8.41
N ASN A 37 -17.42 4.69 8.50
CA ASN A 37 -18.35 5.01 9.58
C ASN A 37 -17.79 4.61 10.95
N ASP A 38 -17.11 3.48 11.05
CA ASP A 38 -16.44 3.05 12.27
C ASP A 38 -15.33 4.03 12.70
N ILE A 39 -14.48 4.44 11.75
CA ILE A 39 -13.43 5.45 12.03
C ILE A 39 -14.06 6.77 12.51
N LEU A 40 -15.08 7.28 11.81
CA LEU A 40 -15.74 8.54 12.19
C LEU A 40 -16.35 8.47 13.58
N SER A 41 -17.06 7.38 13.91
CA SER A 41 -17.62 7.17 15.24
C SER A 41 -16.52 7.06 16.31
N THR A 42 -15.44 6.37 16.00
CA THR A 42 -14.30 6.21 16.93
C THR A 42 -13.59 7.54 17.17
N ILE A 43 -13.38 8.36 16.12
CA ILE A 43 -12.80 9.70 16.26
C ILE A 43 -13.69 10.57 17.15
N GLN A 44 -15.00 10.59 16.91
CA GLN A 44 -15.94 11.38 17.72
C GLN A 44 -15.91 10.98 19.19
N ASN A 45 -15.80 9.68 19.46
CA ASN A 45 -15.67 9.17 20.83
C ASN A 45 -14.32 9.54 21.45
N ASN A 46 -13.21 9.39 20.73
CA ASN A 46 -11.87 9.74 21.22
C ASN A 46 -11.76 11.24 21.52
N VAL A 47 -12.30 12.11 20.67
CA VAL A 47 -12.33 13.56 20.89
C VAL A 47 -13.08 13.91 22.20
N LYS A 48 -14.19 13.23 22.46
CA LYS A 48 -14.96 13.44 23.72
C LYS A 48 -14.22 12.90 24.95
N ILE A 49 -13.70 11.69 24.87
CA ILE A 49 -13.02 11.02 26.00
C ILE A 49 -11.76 11.79 26.41
N ASP A 50 -10.98 12.25 25.43
CA ASP A 50 -9.71 12.93 25.68
C ASP A 50 -9.87 14.45 25.81
N ASN A 51 -11.11 14.97 25.82
CA ASN A 51 -11.45 16.41 25.93
C ASN A 51 -10.65 17.27 24.94
N ILE A 52 -10.60 16.85 23.67
CA ILE A 52 -9.82 17.52 22.63
C ILE A 52 -10.59 18.74 22.14
N ASP A 53 -10.09 19.92 22.44
CA ASP A 53 -10.67 21.21 22.08
C ASP A 53 -9.79 22.04 21.13
N ASN A 54 -8.50 21.67 21.01
CA ASN A 54 -7.54 22.40 20.18
C ASN A 54 -6.41 21.49 19.64
N LEU A 55 -5.60 22.03 18.71
CA LEU A 55 -4.49 21.32 18.07
C LEU A 55 -3.34 21.00 19.04
N THR A 56 -3.14 21.81 20.07
CA THR A 56 -2.08 21.57 21.06
C THR A 56 -2.36 20.29 21.83
N THR A 57 -3.60 20.12 22.29
CA THR A 57 -4.04 18.89 22.96
C THR A 57 -3.78 17.66 22.09
N ILE A 58 -4.06 17.75 20.77
CA ILE A 58 -3.80 16.64 19.83
C ILE A 58 -2.30 16.30 19.76
N ARG A 59 -1.44 17.31 19.70
CA ARG A 59 0.02 17.11 19.60
C ARG A 59 0.65 16.53 20.86
N GLU A 60 0.04 16.76 22.00
CA GLU A 60 0.48 16.25 23.30
C GLU A 60 -0.01 14.82 23.57
N LEU A 61 -0.99 14.33 22.80
CA LEU A 61 -1.46 12.94 22.92
C LEU A 61 -0.40 11.95 22.44
N ASN A 62 -0.04 10.98 23.28
CA ASN A 62 0.86 9.90 22.94
C ASN A 62 0.15 8.72 22.23
N LYS A 63 -1.03 8.95 21.67
CA LYS A 63 -1.82 7.94 20.94
C LYS A 63 -2.50 8.55 19.71
N PRO A 64 -2.74 7.75 18.64
CA PRO A 64 -3.46 8.23 17.49
C PRO A 64 -4.95 8.44 17.83
N ILE A 65 -5.53 9.54 17.37
CA ILE A 65 -6.97 9.82 17.50
C ILE A 65 -7.75 9.04 16.44
N VAL A 66 -7.16 8.91 15.25
CA VAL A 66 -7.76 8.24 14.10
C VAL A 66 -7.37 6.77 14.13
N ASN A 67 -8.32 5.93 14.50
CA ASN A 67 -8.14 4.48 14.50
C ASN A 67 -9.49 3.78 14.30
N PHE A 68 -9.45 2.49 14.03
CA PHE A 68 -10.64 1.65 14.08
C PHE A 68 -11.02 1.33 15.53
N SER A 69 -12.30 1.06 15.76
CA SER A 69 -12.73 0.36 16.97
C SER A 69 -12.01 -0.98 17.08
N SER A 70 -11.90 -1.54 18.29
CA SER A 70 -11.28 -2.85 18.50
C SER A 70 -11.97 -3.95 17.71
N GLU A 71 -13.30 -3.89 17.59
CA GLU A 71 -14.09 -4.83 16.80
C GLU A 71 -13.78 -4.73 15.31
N MET A 72 -13.81 -3.52 14.73
CA MET A 72 -13.52 -3.32 13.32
C MET A 72 -12.07 -3.65 12.99
N LYS A 73 -11.14 -3.30 13.87
CA LYS A 73 -9.72 -3.67 13.71
C LYS A 73 -9.55 -5.19 13.58
N SER A 74 -10.18 -5.98 14.45
CA SER A 74 -10.12 -7.44 14.37
C SER A 74 -10.67 -7.97 13.03
N LYS A 75 -11.78 -7.39 12.54
CA LYS A 75 -12.37 -7.75 11.23
C LYS A 75 -11.42 -7.41 10.08
N VAL A 76 -10.81 -6.22 10.10
CA VAL A 76 -9.86 -5.77 9.07
C VAL A 76 -8.58 -6.62 9.11
N ASP A 77 -8.06 -6.93 10.29
CA ASP A 77 -6.87 -7.77 10.44
C ASP A 77 -7.11 -9.19 9.90
N SER A 78 -8.31 -9.74 10.07
CA SER A 78 -8.70 -11.03 9.45
C SER A 78 -8.69 -10.96 7.91
N VAL A 79 -9.15 -9.84 7.32
CA VAL A 79 -9.09 -9.63 5.86
C VAL A 79 -7.65 -9.50 5.39
N ARG A 80 -6.83 -8.72 6.10
CA ARG A 80 -5.39 -8.55 5.79
C ARG A 80 -4.65 -9.88 5.82
N PHE A 81 -4.87 -10.69 6.84
CA PHE A 81 -4.25 -12.01 6.96
C PHE A 81 -4.64 -12.92 5.79
N PHE A 82 -5.91 -12.97 5.45
CA PHE A 82 -6.39 -13.74 4.29
C PHE A 82 -5.75 -13.29 2.98
N LEU A 83 -5.70 -11.98 2.74
CA LEU A 83 -5.06 -11.43 1.54
C LEU A 83 -3.57 -11.73 1.51
N PHE A 84 -2.89 -11.63 2.66
CA PHE A 84 -1.49 -11.98 2.76
C PHE A 84 -1.24 -13.43 2.37
N GLU A 85 -2.01 -14.37 2.92
CA GLU A 85 -1.83 -15.78 2.61
C GLU A 85 -2.24 -16.15 1.18
N LYS A 86 -3.40 -15.67 0.71
CA LYS A 86 -4.00 -16.16 -0.54
C LYS A 86 -3.63 -15.35 -1.77
N MET A 87 -3.26 -14.08 -1.59
CA MET A 87 -2.94 -13.19 -2.71
C MET A 87 -1.45 -12.82 -2.72
N TYR A 88 -0.95 -12.17 -1.66
CA TYR A 88 0.43 -11.66 -1.66
C TYR A 88 1.48 -12.78 -1.66
N ASN A 89 1.22 -13.89 -0.97
CA ASN A 89 2.09 -15.07 -0.99
C ASN A 89 1.81 -16.05 -2.14
N HIS A 90 0.94 -15.70 -3.08
CA HIS A 90 0.68 -16.54 -4.24
C HIS A 90 1.95 -16.69 -5.10
N LYS A 91 2.19 -17.91 -5.64
CA LYS A 91 3.41 -18.23 -6.41
C LYS A 91 3.70 -17.26 -7.56
N SER A 92 2.65 -16.80 -8.26
CA SER A 92 2.82 -15.84 -9.36
C SER A 92 3.28 -14.47 -8.86
N VAL A 93 2.72 -13.96 -7.74
CA VAL A 93 3.11 -12.69 -7.14
C VAL A 93 4.54 -12.76 -6.62
N ASN A 94 4.89 -13.84 -5.91
CA ASN A 94 6.26 -14.07 -5.42
C ASN A 94 7.29 -14.16 -6.56
N LYS A 95 6.92 -14.73 -7.72
CA LYS A 95 7.80 -14.75 -8.90
C LYS A 95 8.05 -13.33 -9.43
N MET A 96 7.02 -12.49 -9.48
CA MET A 96 7.15 -11.09 -9.91
C MET A 96 8.00 -10.29 -8.93
N SER A 97 7.76 -10.44 -7.63
CA SER A 97 8.54 -9.77 -6.57
C SER A 97 10.02 -10.14 -6.62
N LYS A 98 10.34 -11.43 -6.80
CA LYS A 98 11.73 -11.90 -6.95
C LYS A 98 12.41 -11.34 -8.22
N ASN A 99 11.65 -11.18 -9.31
CA ASN A 99 12.19 -10.54 -10.51
C ASN A 99 12.46 -9.05 -10.27
N ALA A 100 11.53 -8.34 -9.64
CA ALA A 100 11.72 -6.93 -9.27
C ALA A 100 12.93 -6.74 -8.34
N GLU A 101 13.12 -7.62 -7.35
CA GLU A 101 14.29 -7.61 -6.46
C GLU A 101 15.60 -7.77 -7.24
N LYS A 102 15.65 -8.67 -8.23
CA LYS A 102 16.82 -8.83 -9.10
C LYS A 102 17.12 -7.57 -9.89
N VAL A 103 16.09 -6.96 -10.48
CA VAL A 103 16.22 -5.73 -11.27
C VAL A 103 16.75 -4.59 -10.40
N ILE A 104 16.13 -4.34 -9.25
CA ILE A 104 16.52 -3.27 -8.33
C ILE A 104 17.94 -3.48 -7.81
N THR A 105 18.27 -4.72 -7.41
CA THR A 105 19.61 -5.05 -6.91
C THR A 105 20.68 -4.85 -7.97
N PHE A 106 20.39 -5.25 -9.22
CA PHE A 106 21.29 -5.01 -10.34
C PHE A 106 21.46 -3.52 -10.58
N LEU A 107 20.36 -2.75 -10.71
CA LEU A 107 20.41 -1.32 -10.97
C LEU A 107 21.23 -0.57 -9.91
N TYR A 108 21.02 -0.88 -8.63
CA TYR A 108 21.80 -0.26 -7.57
C TYR A 108 23.30 -0.56 -7.69
N LYS A 109 23.69 -1.84 -7.87
CA LYS A 109 25.09 -2.25 -8.01
C LYS A 109 25.72 -1.66 -9.28
N PHE A 110 25.00 -1.64 -10.38
CA PHE A 110 25.44 -1.07 -11.65
C PHE A 110 25.66 0.44 -11.52
N LEU A 111 24.70 1.17 -10.97
CA LEU A 111 24.80 2.62 -10.84
C LEU A 111 25.87 3.06 -9.83
N ILE A 112 26.09 2.34 -8.73
CA ILE A 112 27.11 2.71 -7.75
C ILE A 112 28.55 2.55 -8.31
N SER A 113 28.74 1.71 -9.32
CA SER A 113 30.01 1.50 -10.02
C SER A 113 30.08 2.15 -11.39
N ALA A 114 29.04 2.90 -11.79
CA ALA A 114 28.95 3.52 -13.11
C ALA A 114 29.93 4.68 -13.28
N ASP A 115 30.36 4.88 -14.51
CA ASP A 115 31.19 6.04 -14.92
C ASP A 115 30.33 7.27 -15.27
N LYS A 116 31.02 8.42 -15.45
CA LYS A 116 30.35 9.68 -15.81
C LYS A 116 29.53 9.59 -17.11
N LYS A 117 29.96 8.79 -18.07
CA LYS A 117 29.26 8.63 -19.34
C LYS A 117 27.91 7.93 -19.19
N ILE A 118 27.85 6.96 -18.29
CA ILE A 118 26.59 6.26 -17.95
C ILE A 118 25.64 7.22 -17.21
N TYR A 119 26.14 7.97 -16.26
CA TYR A 119 25.37 8.97 -15.55
C TYR A 119 24.80 10.05 -16.50
N ASP A 120 25.60 10.56 -17.41
CA ASP A 120 25.16 11.54 -18.43
C ASP A 120 24.06 10.96 -19.31
N ASN A 121 24.22 9.73 -19.81
CA ASN A 121 23.22 9.03 -20.61
C ASN A 121 21.89 8.77 -19.87
N LEU A 122 21.91 8.73 -18.56
CA LEU A 122 20.73 8.53 -17.70
C LEU A 122 20.16 9.84 -17.14
N GLY A 123 20.78 10.99 -17.50
CA GLY A 123 20.30 12.31 -17.09
C GLY A 123 20.70 12.74 -15.68
N PHE A 124 21.75 12.15 -15.10
CA PHE A 124 22.33 12.66 -13.86
C PHE A 124 23.13 13.94 -14.15
N ASP A 125 23.12 14.85 -13.18
CA ASP A 125 24.02 16.03 -13.21
C ASP A 125 25.45 15.59 -12.88
N VAL A 126 26.25 15.35 -13.91
CA VAL A 126 27.61 14.83 -13.78
C VAL A 126 28.60 15.80 -13.13
N ASN A 127 28.18 17.05 -12.89
CA ASN A 127 28.96 18.05 -12.17
C ASN A 127 28.82 17.91 -10.66
N LYS A 128 27.87 17.11 -10.20
CA LYS A 128 27.64 16.78 -8.78
C LYS A 128 28.16 15.39 -8.46
N GLU A 129 28.64 15.23 -7.24
CA GLU A 129 29.01 13.91 -6.73
C GLU A 129 27.74 13.05 -6.60
N VAL A 130 27.73 11.88 -7.27
CA VAL A 130 26.60 10.96 -7.22
C VAL A 130 26.74 10.08 -5.98
N SER A 131 26.01 10.46 -4.94
CA SER A 131 25.98 9.70 -3.68
C SER A 131 25.04 8.48 -3.77
N PRO A 132 25.22 7.47 -2.91
CA PRO A 132 24.30 6.32 -2.82
C PRO A 132 22.83 6.72 -2.62
N ARG A 133 22.57 7.82 -1.93
CA ARG A 133 21.22 8.36 -1.72
C ARG A 133 20.60 8.84 -3.02
N ILE A 134 21.34 9.57 -3.84
CA ILE A 134 20.87 10.05 -5.15
C ILE A 134 20.52 8.86 -6.06
N ILE A 135 21.32 7.80 -6.03
CA ILE A 135 21.04 6.55 -6.77
C ILE A 135 19.72 5.91 -6.29
N CYS A 136 19.52 5.80 -4.99
CA CYS A 136 18.27 5.28 -4.45
C CYS A 136 17.06 6.11 -4.86
N ASP A 137 17.14 7.44 -4.77
CA ASP A 137 16.07 8.35 -5.16
C ASP A 137 15.78 8.26 -6.67
N PHE A 138 16.81 8.09 -7.50
CA PHE A 138 16.67 7.88 -8.94
C PHE A 138 15.94 6.55 -9.25
N ILE A 139 16.36 5.44 -8.63
CA ILE A 139 15.70 4.13 -8.80
C ILE A 139 14.24 4.20 -8.31
N ALA A 140 13.99 4.85 -7.18
CA ALA A 140 12.64 5.00 -6.64
C ALA A 140 11.71 5.84 -7.55
N GLY A 141 12.27 6.75 -8.33
CA GLY A 141 11.54 7.55 -9.31
C GLY A 141 11.27 6.85 -10.65
N MET A 142 11.81 5.64 -10.88
CA MET A 142 11.59 4.90 -12.12
C MET A 142 10.19 4.28 -12.18
N THR A 143 9.65 4.20 -13.39
CA THR A 143 8.56 3.27 -13.67
C THR A 143 9.12 1.84 -13.84
N ASP A 144 8.29 0.83 -13.62
CA ASP A 144 8.70 -0.58 -13.77
C ASP A 144 9.26 -0.87 -15.17
N ASN A 145 8.61 -0.32 -16.21
CA ASN A 145 9.06 -0.48 -17.58
C ASN A 145 10.41 0.16 -17.84
N TYR A 146 10.67 1.32 -17.27
CA TYR A 146 11.95 2.01 -17.41
C TYR A 146 13.07 1.25 -16.69
N ALA A 147 12.83 0.82 -15.46
CA ALA A 147 13.78 -0.01 -14.71
C ALA A 147 14.13 -1.30 -15.47
N GLN A 148 13.12 -1.98 -16.02
CA GLN A 148 13.33 -3.20 -16.83
C GLN A 148 14.11 -2.92 -18.12
N SER A 149 13.88 -1.78 -18.78
CA SER A 149 14.61 -1.41 -20.00
C SER A 149 16.09 -1.15 -19.73
N ILE A 150 16.43 -0.48 -18.63
CA ILE A 150 17.83 -0.28 -18.22
C ILE A 150 18.46 -1.62 -17.84
N TYR A 151 17.74 -2.45 -17.06
CA TYR A 151 18.22 -3.79 -16.74
C TYR A 151 18.58 -4.58 -18.00
N ASN A 152 17.68 -4.65 -18.98
CA ASN A 152 17.90 -5.39 -20.22
C ASN A 152 19.03 -4.84 -21.09
N LYS A 153 19.30 -3.53 -20.98
CA LYS A 153 20.36 -2.87 -21.76
C LYS A 153 21.75 -3.10 -21.20
N TYR A 154 21.88 -3.24 -19.88
CA TYR A 154 23.16 -3.24 -19.19
C TYR A 154 23.47 -4.53 -18.40
N SER A 155 22.53 -5.51 -18.36
CA SER A 155 22.72 -6.81 -17.68
C SER A 155 23.47 -7.89 -18.49
#